data_4fcc2febaec11b193e4fa655be6f5082
#
_entry.id   4fcc2febaec11b193e4fa655be6f5082
#
_cell.length_a   1.000
_cell.length_b   1.000
_cell.length_c   1.000
_cell.angle_alpha   90.00
_cell.angle_beta   90.00
_cell.angle_gamma   90.00
#
_symmetry.space_group_name_H-M   'P 1'
#
loop_
_entity.id
_entity.type
_entity.pdbx_description
1 polymer ?
#
loop_
_entity_poly.entity_id
_entity_poly.type
_entity_poly.pdbx_seq_one_letter_code
_entity_poly.pdbx_strand_id
1 'polypeptide(L)'
;MRNPGRLSGYRAQRGAGERKIMFQYDPFRDSTEHLNDGETLRARLAEDGYLFLRGLLPREAILGVRARLLNKATEGGWLAPNSPVAVGVVNSAAACKDPEPRYMSVFRRLWSDEALHRLRIDPRVIALFDRVFGERTLAHPMFVQRNIFPQSDGFDFTTGVHQDRVHIGGATSYAMWMPLGDCPREMGTLAVAAGSHTTGILPTKVGSGAGGMDIAVPIPGTWVTGDFEAGDALIFQDVTVHKALPNLTRSIRTSFDARYQKLSVPMADVNLMPYAGCGSWDEVYSGWSSREGQYYWKDLPITIVPLDRSHYERRDAMAFEMAEAGDRGARDAILRIIQRDPLPGKRERAEKLLARLDVG
;
A
#
# COMPACT_ATOMS: atom_id res chain seq x y z
N MET A 1 -25.49 -8.98 32.84
CA MET A 1 -24.28 -8.24 33.22
C MET A 1 -23.12 -8.81 32.43
N ARG A 2 -22.72 -8.18 31.34
CA ARG A 2 -21.58 -8.61 30.49
C ARG A 2 -20.34 -7.84 30.94
N ASN A 3 -19.28 -8.58 31.22
CA ASN A 3 -17.98 -8.10 31.69
C ASN A 3 -17.27 -7.29 30.62
N PRO A 4 -16.79 -6.07 30.86
CA PRO A 4 -16.06 -5.29 29.85
C PRO A 4 -14.56 -5.67 29.83
N GLY A 5 -14.06 -5.98 28.63
CA GLY A 5 -12.72 -5.66 28.20
C GLY A 5 -11.57 -6.43 28.81
N ARG A 6 -11.23 -7.57 28.22
CA ARG A 6 -9.82 -8.02 28.20
C ARG A 6 -9.06 -7.20 27.15
N LEU A 7 -8.17 -6.33 27.61
CA LEU A 7 -7.08 -5.81 26.80
C LEU A 7 -6.14 -6.99 26.45
N SER A 8 -6.39 -7.66 25.35
CA SER A 8 -5.50 -8.71 24.83
C SER A 8 -4.38 -8.06 24.04
N GLY A 9 -3.13 -8.30 24.41
CA GLY A 9 -2.02 -8.02 23.51
C GLY A 9 -0.68 -7.62 24.09
N TYR A 10 -0.47 -7.56 25.42
CA TYR A 10 0.87 -7.27 25.95
C TYR A 10 1.35 -8.36 26.92
N ARG A 11 2.27 -9.17 26.50
CA ARG A 11 3.05 -10.04 27.38
C ARG A 11 4.50 -9.54 27.43
N ALA A 12 4.90 -8.92 28.55
CA ALA A 12 6.27 -8.52 28.78
C ALA A 12 7.08 -9.70 29.34
N GLN A 13 8.08 -10.15 28.59
CA GLN A 13 9.13 -11.01 29.15
C GLN A 13 10.26 -10.14 29.69
N ARG A 14 10.64 -10.35 30.96
CA ARG A 14 11.75 -9.68 31.62
C ARG A 14 13.05 -10.41 31.28
N GLY A 15 13.93 -9.76 30.51
CA GLY A 15 15.33 -10.09 30.33
C GLY A 15 16.08 -8.78 30.08
N ALA A 16 17.26 -8.61 30.69
CA ALA A 16 18.07 -7.40 30.62
C ALA A 16 18.48 -7.12 29.15
N GLY A 17 18.15 -5.91 28.65
CA GLY A 17 18.42 -5.44 27.28
C GLY A 17 17.14 -5.32 26.47
N GLU A 18 16.77 -4.11 26.10
CA GLU A 18 15.70 -3.65 25.19
C GLU A 18 14.42 -4.50 25.12
N ARG A 19 13.33 -3.95 25.63
CA ARG A 19 11.99 -4.55 25.51
C ARG A 19 11.55 -4.54 24.03
N LYS A 20 11.82 -5.60 23.28
CA LYS A 20 11.10 -5.88 22.04
C LYS A 20 9.64 -6.16 22.41
N ILE A 21 8.77 -5.21 22.12
CA ILE A 21 7.32 -5.45 22.16
C ILE A 21 7.03 -6.41 21.01
N MET A 22 6.86 -7.71 21.32
CA MET A 22 6.38 -8.67 20.34
C MET A 22 4.87 -8.47 20.17
N PHE A 23 4.46 -7.87 19.06
CA PHE A 23 3.06 -7.90 18.67
C PHE A 23 2.65 -9.35 18.45
N GLN A 24 1.62 -9.79 19.15
CA GLN A 24 0.97 -11.06 18.86
C GLN A 24 -0.01 -10.81 17.71
N TYR A 25 0.15 -11.55 16.62
CA TYR A 25 -0.74 -11.52 15.47
C TYR A 25 -1.56 -12.80 15.45
N ASP A 26 -2.87 -12.65 15.30
CA ASP A 26 -3.75 -13.77 15.01
C ASP A 26 -3.72 -14.08 13.50
N PRO A 27 -4.07 -15.31 13.08
CA PRO A 27 -4.19 -15.63 11.66
C PRO A 27 -5.37 -14.92 11.02
N PHE A 28 -5.29 -14.66 9.71
CA PHE A 28 -6.45 -14.23 8.94
C PHE A 28 -7.57 -15.26 9.00
N ARG A 29 -8.81 -14.77 9.05
CA ARG A 29 -10.01 -15.58 8.81
C ARG A 29 -10.13 -15.80 7.31
N ASP A 30 -9.99 -17.05 6.86
CA ASP A 30 -10.12 -17.43 5.45
C ASP A 30 -11.59 -17.29 4.99
N SER A 31 -11.78 -16.59 3.87
CA SER A 31 -13.08 -16.36 3.25
C SER A 31 -13.25 -17.04 1.89
N THR A 32 -12.30 -17.88 1.50
CA THR A 32 -12.22 -18.47 0.16
C THR A 32 -13.43 -19.33 -0.19
N GLU A 33 -13.96 -20.09 0.75
CA GLU A 33 -15.14 -20.93 0.55
C GLU A 33 -16.41 -20.13 0.18
N HIS A 34 -16.42 -18.82 0.50
CA HIS A 34 -17.55 -17.92 0.25
C HIS A 34 -17.37 -17.05 -1.00
N LEU A 35 -16.40 -17.32 -1.86
CA LEU A 35 -16.14 -16.52 -3.08
C LEU A 35 -17.40 -16.30 -3.96
N ASN A 36 -18.36 -17.22 -3.92
CA ASN A 36 -19.59 -17.14 -4.68
C ASN A 36 -20.80 -16.65 -3.85
N ASP A 37 -20.62 -16.34 -2.59
CA ASP A 37 -21.66 -15.88 -1.65
C ASP A 37 -21.41 -14.42 -1.25
N GLY A 38 -22.00 -13.49 -2.01
CA GLY A 38 -21.84 -12.05 -1.77
C GLY A 38 -22.45 -11.60 -0.44
N GLU A 39 -23.46 -12.26 0.10
CA GLU A 39 -24.04 -11.92 1.40
C GLU A 39 -23.07 -12.22 2.53
N THR A 40 -22.51 -13.42 2.54
CA THR A 40 -21.52 -13.81 3.54
C THR A 40 -20.23 -12.96 3.43
N LEU A 41 -19.76 -12.66 2.20
CA LEU A 41 -18.61 -11.77 2.01
C LEU A 41 -18.88 -10.36 2.58
N ARG A 42 -20.06 -9.78 2.35
CA ARG A 42 -20.44 -8.47 2.96
C ARG A 42 -20.52 -8.55 4.47
N ALA A 43 -21.10 -9.62 5.02
CA ALA A 43 -21.20 -9.81 6.47
C ALA A 43 -19.80 -9.86 7.11
N ARG A 44 -18.86 -10.60 6.53
CA ARG A 44 -17.47 -10.67 7.00
C ARG A 44 -16.74 -9.32 6.89
N LEU A 45 -16.92 -8.59 5.77
CA LEU A 45 -16.39 -7.23 5.64
C LEU A 45 -16.95 -6.26 6.68
N ALA A 46 -18.23 -6.38 7.01
CA ALA A 46 -18.86 -5.56 8.04
C ALA A 46 -18.39 -5.92 9.47
N GLU A 47 -18.08 -7.19 9.73
CA GLU A 47 -17.59 -7.69 11.01
C GLU A 47 -16.09 -7.40 11.19
N ASP A 48 -15.26 -7.86 10.23
CA ASP A 48 -13.82 -7.90 10.36
C ASP A 48 -13.11 -6.69 9.72
N GLY A 49 -13.74 -6.03 8.75
CA GLY A 49 -13.16 -4.95 7.94
C GLY A 49 -12.24 -5.45 6.82
N TYR A 50 -12.11 -6.76 6.66
CA TYR A 50 -11.27 -7.38 5.63
C TYR A 50 -11.83 -8.73 5.15
N LEU A 51 -11.33 -9.19 3.99
CA LEU A 51 -11.46 -10.57 3.49
C LEU A 51 -10.07 -11.09 3.13
N PHE A 52 -9.77 -12.31 3.53
CA PHE A 52 -8.59 -13.02 3.05
C PHE A 52 -9.03 -14.16 2.14
N LEU A 53 -8.49 -14.19 0.92
CA LEU A 53 -8.91 -15.09 -0.16
C LEU A 53 -7.71 -15.83 -0.73
N ARG A 54 -7.75 -17.15 -0.71
CA ARG A 54 -6.72 -18.00 -1.29
C ARG A 54 -6.97 -18.17 -2.80
N GLY A 55 -5.89 -18.09 -3.59
CA GLY A 55 -5.91 -18.42 -5.00
C GLY A 55 -6.94 -17.66 -5.84
N LEU A 56 -7.23 -16.39 -5.51
CA LEU A 56 -8.18 -15.56 -6.29
C LEU A 56 -7.75 -15.44 -7.74
N LEU A 57 -6.45 -15.31 -7.99
CA LEU A 57 -5.88 -15.32 -9.34
C LEU A 57 -4.97 -16.54 -9.54
N PRO A 58 -4.83 -17.05 -10.77
CA PRO A 58 -3.94 -18.19 -11.05
C PRO A 58 -2.50 -17.86 -10.68
N ARG A 59 -1.86 -18.78 -9.96
CA ARG A 59 -0.47 -18.69 -9.53
C ARG A 59 0.48 -18.33 -10.69
N GLU A 60 0.33 -19.01 -11.82
CA GLU A 60 1.19 -18.83 -13.00
C GLU A 60 1.08 -17.43 -13.57
N ALA A 61 -0.11 -16.84 -13.57
CA ALA A 61 -0.32 -15.47 -14.03
C ALA A 61 0.43 -14.46 -13.15
N ILE A 62 0.37 -14.65 -11.83
CA ILE A 62 1.06 -13.79 -10.86
C ILE A 62 2.58 -13.96 -10.96
N LEU A 63 3.07 -15.21 -11.07
CA LEU A 63 4.49 -15.47 -11.25
C LEU A 63 5.02 -14.94 -12.59
N GLY A 64 4.19 -14.95 -13.65
CA GLY A 64 4.51 -14.32 -14.93
C GLY A 64 4.71 -12.81 -14.81
N VAL A 65 3.81 -12.11 -14.11
CA VAL A 65 3.98 -10.67 -13.80
C VAL A 65 5.23 -10.44 -12.96
N ARG A 66 5.45 -11.22 -11.90
CA ARG A 66 6.65 -11.14 -11.07
C ARG A 66 7.93 -11.23 -11.90
N ALA A 67 8.02 -12.22 -12.78
CA ALA A 67 9.23 -12.42 -13.61
C ALA A 67 9.54 -11.20 -14.47
N ARG A 68 8.52 -10.58 -15.09
CA ARG A 68 8.67 -9.34 -15.86
C ARG A 68 9.21 -8.20 -15.01
N LEU A 69 8.65 -8.00 -13.81
CA LEU A 69 9.08 -6.94 -12.90
C LEU A 69 10.50 -7.16 -12.38
N LEU A 70 10.86 -8.40 -12.02
CA LEU A 70 12.21 -8.73 -11.55
C LEU A 70 13.27 -8.54 -12.65
N ASN A 71 12.95 -8.85 -13.91
CA ASN A 71 13.85 -8.54 -15.04
C ASN A 71 14.10 -7.03 -15.15
N LYS A 72 13.05 -6.20 -15.11
CA LYS A 72 13.20 -4.73 -15.13
C LYS A 72 13.96 -4.21 -13.89
N ALA A 73 13.75 -4.83 -12.72
CA ALA A 73 14.48 -4.51 -11.49
C ALA A 73 15.96 -4.87 -11.60
N THR A 74 16.30 -5.98 -12.28
CA THR A 74 17.69 -6.38 -12.58
C THR A 74 18.38 -5.34 -13.47
N GLU A 75 17.72 -4.94 -14.56
CA GLU A 75 18.21 -3.88 -15.45
C GLU A 75 18.38 -2.54 -14.74
N GLY A 76 17.57 -2.29 -13.70
CA GLY A 76 17.67 -1.12 -12.81
C GLY A 76 18.71 -1.25 -11.71
N GLY A 77 19.44 -2.36 -11.63
CA GLY A 77 20.50 -2.60 -10.64
C GLY A 77 20.01 -2.96 -9.23
N TRP A 78 18.71 -3.24 -9.06
CA TRP A 78 18.14 -3.57 -7.75
C TRP A 78 18.46 -4.99 -7.26
N LEU A 79 18.73 -5.93 -8.20
CA LEU A 79 18.99 -7.32 -7.86
C LEU A 79 20.48 -7.65 -7.92
N ALA A 80 20.88 -8.62 -7.13
CA ALA A 80 22.26 -9.10 -7.06
C ALA A 80 22.63 -9.83 -8.36
N PRO A 81 23.74 -9.48 -9.03
CA PRO A 81 24.08 -9.99 -10.36
C PRO A 81 24.36 -11.49 -10.39
N ASN A 82 24.74 -12.08 -9.25
CA ASN A 82 25.14 -13.47 -9.14
C ASN A 82 24.06 -14.39 -8.55
N SER A 83 22.79 -13.92 -8.56
CA SER A 83 21.64 -14.69 -8.07
C SER A 83 20.64 -14.92 -9.20
N PRO A 84 19.95 -16.09 -9.23
CA PRO A 84 18.86 -16.28 -10.19
C PRO A 84 17.79 -15.18 -10.01
N VAL A 85 17.40 -14.53 -11.10
CA VAL A 85 16.42 -13.41 -11.07
C VAL A 85 15.12 -13.80 -10.38
N ALA A 86 14.63 -15.02 -10.60
CA ALA A 86 13.39 -15.52 -10.00
C ALA A 86 13.39 -15.50 -8.46
N VAL A 87 14.56 -15.62 -7.82
CA VAL A 87 14.68 -15.54 -6.36
C VAL A 87 14.53 -14.11 -5.86
N GLY A 88 14.95 -13.12 -6.66
CA GLY A 88 14.81 -11.71 -6.33
C GLY A 88 15.74 -11.23 -5.21
N VAL A 89 16.92 -11.87 -5.05
CA VAL A 89 17.93 -11.44 -4.07
C VAL A 89 18.38 -10.02 -4.42
N VAL A 90 18.36 -9.13 -3.44
CA VAL A 90 18.66 -7.71 -3.68
C VAL A 90 20.16 -7.42 -3.74
N ASN A 91 20.50 -6.39 -4.49
CA ASN A 91 21.74 -5.64 -4.31
C ASN A 91 21.55 -4.66 -3.15
N SER A 92 22.14 -4.94 -2.00
CA SER A 92 21.97 -4.13 -0.78
C SER A 92 22.41 -2.65 -0.96
N ALA A 93 23.41 -2.40 -1.82
CA ALA A 93 23.85 -1.04 -2.13
C ALA A 93 22.80 -0.22 -2.91
N ALA A 94 21.86 -0.89 -3.58
CA ALA A 94 20.75 -0.25 -4.30
C ALA A 94 19.51 -0.04 -3.45
N ALA A 95 19.50 -0.44 -2.18
CA ALA A 95 18.32 -0.35 -1.32
C ALA A 95 17.82 1.10 -1.23
N CYS A 96 16.54 1.29 -1.51
CA CYS A 96 15.88 2.60 -1.58
C CYS A 96 14.37 2.45 -1.40
N LYS A 97 13.67 3.57 -1.16
CA LYS A 97 12.22 3.59 -1.00
C LYS A 97 11.56 4.76 -1.73
N ASP A 98 10.26 4.66 -1.96
CA ASP A 98 9.42 5.78 -2.40
C ASP A 98 9.40 6.90 -1.33
N PRO A 99 9.63 8.18 -1.69
CA PRO A 99 9.76 8.76 -3.03
C PRO A 99 11.21 9.08 -3.49
N GLU A 100 12.22 8.38 -3.03
CA GLU A 100 13.61 8.68 -3.41
C GLU A 100 13.80 8.68 -4.94
N PRO A 101 14.57 9.64 -5.52
CA PRO A 101 14.78 9.71 -6.97
C PRO A 101 15.33 8.40 -7.58
N ARG A 102 16.27 7.74 -6.87
CA ARG A 102 16.84 6.46 -7.30
C ARG A 102 15.81 5.32 -7.28
N TYR A 103 14.82 5.36 -6.35
CA TYR A 103 13.69 4.45 -6.39
C TYR A 103 12.81 4.73 -7.60
N MET A 104 12.40 5.99 -7.79
CA MET A 104 11.47 6.39 -8.84
C MET A 104 12.01 6.14 -10.25
N SER A 105 13.33 6.19 -10.47
CA SER A 105 13.96 5.93 -11.77
C SER A 105 13.71 4.50 -12.27
N VAL A 106 13.72 3.52 -11.38
CA VAL A 106 13.42 2.11 -11.69
C VAL A 106 11.92 1.84 -11.60
N PHE A 107 11.27 2.35 -10.56
CA PHE A 107 9.86 2.13 -10.26
C PHE A 107 8.94 2.47 -11.43
N ARG A 108 9.16 3.59 -12.13
CA ARG A 108 8.36 4.00 -13.30
C ARG A 108 8.28 2.90 -14.36
N ARG A 109 9.41 2.21 -14.62
CA ARG A 109 9.49 1.13 -15.60
C ARG A 109 8.75 -0.13 -15.15
N LEU A 110 8.76 -0.41 -13.84
CA LEU A 110 7.99 -1.51 -13.24
C LEU A 110 6.50 -1.19 -13.29
N TRP A 111 6.12 0.00 -12.84
CA TRP A 111 4.74 0.42 -12.73
C TRP A 111 4.03 0.50 -14.11
N SER A 112 4.75 0.84 -15.16
CA SER A 112 4.20 0.89 -16.53
C SER A 112 4.05 -0.49 -17.21
N ASP A 113 4.29 -1.60 -16.49
CA ASP A 113 4.18 -2.94 -17.09
C ASP A 113 2.71 -3.29 -17.41
N GLU A 114 2.43 -3.61 -18.69
CA GLU A 114 1.08 -3.92 -19.18
C GLU A 114 0.41 -5.05 -18.40
N ALA A 115 1.12 -6.15 -18.14
CA ALA A 115 0.57 -7.30 -17.43
C ALA A 115 0.20 -6.96 -15.97
N LEU A 116 0.98 -6.09 -15.33
CA LEU A 116 0.68 -5.59 -13.99
C LEU A 116 -0.62 -4.77 -13.99
N HIS A 117 -0.81 -3.89 -14.97
CA HIS A 117 -2.02 -3.09 -15.08
C HIS A 117 -3.29 -3.91 -15.32
N ARG A 118 -3.17 -5.03 -16.05
CA ARG A 118 -4.29 -5.92 -16.34
C ARG A 118 -4.84 -6.64 -15.11
N LEU A 119 -4.01 -6.84 -14.06
CA LEU A 119 -4.46 -7.49 -12.83
C LEU A 119 -5.67 -6.79 -12.19
N ARG A 120 -5.73 -5.44 -12.22
CA ARG A 120 -6.81 -4.70 -11.57
C ARG A 120 -8.17 -4.85 -12.25
N ILE A 121 -8.18 -5.17 -13.53
CA ILE A 121 -9.40 -5.37 -14.34
C ILE A 121 -9.60 -6.83 -14.74
N ASP A 122 -8.91 -7.77 -14.10
CA ASP A 122 -9.13 -9.19 -14.34
C ASP A 122 -10.60 -9.53 -14.09
N PRO A 123 -11.28 -10.23 -15.00
CA PRO A 123 -12.71 -10.53 -14.87
C PRO A 123 -13.08 -11.22 -13.56
N ARG A 124 -12.19 -12.04 -12.99
CA ARG A 124 -12.43 -12.72 -11.70
C ARG A 124 -12.46 -11.71 -10.55
N VAL A 125 -11.58 -10.72 -10.58
CA VAL A 125 -11.52 -9.64 -9.58
C VAL A 125 -12.76 -8.76 -9.70
N ILE A 126 -13.12 -8.33 -10.91
CA ILE A 126 -14.32 -7.51 -11.14
C ILE A 126 -15.59 -8.27 -10.70
N ALA A 127 -15.74 -9.54 -11.08
CA ALA A 127 -16.89 -10.35 -10.67
C ALA A 127 -16.99 -10.55 -9.16
N LEU A 128 -15.86 -10.67 -8.46
CA LEU A 128 -15.83 -10.71 -6.99
C LEU A 128 -16.37 -9.41 -6.40
N PHE A 129 -15.87 -8.26 -6.84
CA PHE A 129 -16.30 -6.97 -6.32
C PHE A 129 -17.74 -6.61 -6.73
N ASP A 130 -18.20 -6.98 -7.95
CA ASP A 130 -19.62 -6.85 -8.35
C ASP A 130 -20.52 -7.60 -7.36
N ARG A 131 -20.10 -8.80 -6.96
CA ARG A 131 -20.83 -9.63 -5.98
C ARG A 131 -20.80 -9.01 -4.59
N VAL A 132 -19.65 -8.50 -4.15
CA VAL A 132 -19.49 -7.80 -2.87
C VAL A 132 -20.33 -6.52 -2.84
N PHE A 133 -20.34 -5.75 -3.92
CA PHE A 133 -21.05 -4.47 -3.95
C PHE A 133 -22.54 -4.61 -4.26
N GLY A 134 -22.96 -5.73 -4.88
CA GLY A 134 -24.32 -5.92 -5.39
C GLY A 134 -24.65 -5.01 -6.58
N GLU A 135 -23.63 -4.41 -7.19
CA GLU A 135 -23.71 -3.54 -8.36
C GLU A 135 -22.37 -3.55 -9.12
N ARG A 136 -22.33 -2.82 -10.23
CA ARG A 136 -21.17 -2.73 -11.08
C ARG A 136 -19.98 -2.07 -10.35
N THR A 137 -18.82 -2.67 -10.51
CA THR A 137 -17.55 -2.22 -9.90
C THR A 137 -16.83 -1.20 -10.76
N LEU A 138 -16.30 -0.16 -10.14
CA LEU A 138 -15.25 0.69 -10.68
C LEU A 138 -13.91 0.28 -10.06
N ALA A 139 -13.01 -0.31 -10.85
CA ALA A 139 -11.61 -0.40 -10.50
C ALA A 139 -10.96 0.97 -10.73
N HIS A 140 -10.23 1.51 -9.76
CA HIS A 140 -9.56 2.79 -9.95
C HIS A 140 -8.45 2.68 -10.99
N PRO A 141 -8.28 3.66 -11.89
CA PRO A 141 -7.14 3.68 -12.82
C PRO A 141 -5.80 3.70 -12.09
N MET A 142 -5.68 4.51 -11.05
CA MET A 142 -4.51 4.55 -10.18
C MET A 142 -4.49 3.33 -9.26
N PHE A 143 -3.33 2.72 -9.13
CA PHE A 143 -3.05 1.67 -8.15
C PHE A 143 -1.63 1.84 -7.59
N VAL A 144 -1.33 1.17 -6.50
CA VAL A 144 -0.02 1.19 -5.86
C VAL A 144 0.69 -0.14 -6.11
N GLN A 145 1.92 -0.08 -6.61
CA GLN A 145 2.83 -1.20 -6.68
C GLN A 145 3.96 -0.94 -5.68
N ARG A 146 4.27 -1.90 -4.84
CA ARG A 146 5.31 -1.76 -3.82
C ARG A 146 6.46 -2.71 -4.10
N ASN A 147 7.69 -2.19 -3.92
CA ASN A 147 8.91 -2.96 -3.93
C ASN A 147 9.63 -2.68 -2.62
N ILE A 148 9.63 -3.66 -1.72
CA ILE A 148 10.18 -3.50 -0.37
C ILE A 148 11.49 -4.25 -0.27
N PHE A 149 12.55 -3.50 -0.10
CA PHE A 149 13.88 -4.03 0.18
C PHE A 149 13.94 -4.68 1.56
N PRO A 150 14.83 -5.66 1.77
CA PRO A 150 15.11 -6.19 3.10
C PRO A 150 15.50 -5.10 4.09
N GLN A 151 15.07 -5.24 5.33
CA GLN A 151 15.51 -4.39 6.44
C GLN A 151 17.03 -4.47 6.58
N SER A 152 17.70 -3.32 6.76
CA SER A 152 19.15 -3.24 6.95
C SER A 152 19.51 -2.14 7.94
N ASP A 153 20.52 -2.37 8.78
CA ASP A 153 21.08 -1.41 9.73
C ASP A 153 20.03 -0.62 10.53
N GLY A 154 18.95 -1.31 10.95
CA GLY A 154 17.84 -0.70 11.67
C GLY A 154 16.90 0.14 10.82
N PHE A 155 17.11 0.25 9.50
CA PHE A 155 16.24 0.95 8.58
C PHE A 155 15.20 0.00 7.99
N ASP A 156 13.93 0.37 8.16
CA ASP A 156 12.77 -0.34 7.61
C ASP A 156 12.24 0.41 6.37
N PHE A 157 12.13 -0.31 5.26
CA PHE A 157 11.62 0.21 3.99
C PHE A 157 10.10 0.11 3.87
N THR A 158 9.41 -0.40 4.88
CA THR A 158 7.97 -0.62 4.87
C THR A 158 7.16 0.65 5.09
N THR A 159 5.86 0.55 4.85
CA THR A 159 4.90 1.60 5.20
C THR A 159 4.37 1.33 6.60
N GLY A 160 4.49 2.30 7.49
CA GLY A 160 4.00 2.25 8.87
C GLY A 160 2.48 2.18 8.96
N VAL A 161 1.97 2.29 10.19
CA VAL A 161 0.53 2.14 10.48
C VAL A 161 -0.27 3.30 9.92
N HIS A 162 -1.30 3.01 9.11
CA HIS A 162 -2.13 4.03 8.47
C HIS A 162 -3.52 3.53 8.08
N GLN A 163 -4.34 4.44 7.58
CA GLN A 163 -5.58 4.23 6.85
C GLN A 163 -5.46 4.86 5.47
N ASP A 164 -6.12 4.29 4.46
CA ASP A 164 -6.03 4.78 3.08
C ASP A 164 -6.98 5.93 2.74
N ARG A 165 -8.11 6.05 3.44
CA ARG A 165 -9.22 6.95 3.13
C ARG A 165 -8.78 8.37 2.79
N VAL A 166 -7.86 8.94 3.56
CA VAL A 166 -7.41 10.32 3.38
C VAL A 166 -6.58 10.52 2.12
N HIS A 167 -6.04 9.44 1.56
CA HIS A 167 -5.23 9.48 0.33
C HIS A 167 -6.06 9.17 -0.92
N ILE A 168 -7.11 8.37 -0.76
CA ILE A 168 -7.99 7.95 -1.85
C ILE A 168 -9.10 8.96 -2.05
N GLY A 169 -9.69 9.50 -0.97
CA GLY A 169 -10.80 10.45 -1.02
C GLY A 169 -12.08 9.87 -1.65
N GLY A 170 -13.04 10.73 -1.94
CA GLY A 170 -14.32 10.31 -2.52
C GLY A 170 -15.17 9.50 -1.55
N ALA A 171 -15.89 8.50 -2.10
CA ALA A 171 -16.71 7.59 -1.31
C ALA A 171 -15.89 6.41 -0.77
N THR A 172 -16.58 5.48 -0.06
CA THR A 172 -15.96 4.26 0.44
C THR A 172 -15.38 3.42 -0.69
N SER A 173 -14.12 3.06 -0.55
CA SER A 173 -13.41 2.15 -1.45
C SER A 173 -12.77 0.99 -0.68
N TYR A 174 -12.39 -0.02 -1.43
CA TYR A 174 -11.75 -1.22 -0.89
C TYR A 174 -10.41 -1.43 -1.57
N ALA A 175 -9.39 -1.67 -0.78
CA ALA A 175 -8.09 -2.12 -1.26
C ALA A 175 -8.15 -3.61 -1.59
N MET A 176 -7.48 -4.03 -2.65
CA MET A 176 -7.06 -5.42 -2.85
C MET A 176 -5.54 -5.44 -2.91
N TRP A 177 -4.94 -5.95 -1.84
CA TRP A 177 -3.50 -6.19 -1.77
C TRP A 177 -3.19 -7.64 -2.14
N MET A 178 -2.19 -7.82 -2.99
CA MET A 178 -1.75 -9.13 -3.46
C MET A 178 -0.22 -9.13 -3.59
N PRO A 179 0.51 -10.05 -2.97
CA PRO A 179 1.93 -10.21 -3.26
C PRO A 179 2.11 -10.81 -4.66
N LEU A 180 3.11 -10.34 -5.37
CA LEU A 180 3.46 -10.84 -6.70
C LEU A 180 4.46 -12.01 -6.58
N GLY A 181 4.05 -13.05 -5.86
CA GLY A 181 4.81 -14.25 -5.55
C GLY A 181 4.48 -14.76 -4.16
N ASP A 182 5.05 -15.90 -3.76
CA ASP A 182 4.91 -16.39 -2.39
C ASP A 182 5.54 -15.37 -1.43
N CYS A 183 4.83 -15.07 -0.37
CA CYS A 183 5.22 -14.07 0.61
C CYS A 183 4.96 -14.59 2.01
N PRO A 184 5.92 -15.32 2.61
CA PRO A 184 5.85 -15.68 4.02
C PRO A 184 5.96 -14.42 4.89
N ARG A 185 5.49 -14.49 6.13
CA ARG A 185 5.49 -13.34 7.06
C ARG A 185 6.84 -12.67 7.21
N GLU A 186 7.91 -13.43 7.18
CA GLU A 186 9.28 -12.90 7.23
C GLU A 186 9.69 -12.06 6.02
N MET A 187 9.00 -12.21 4.87
CA MET A 187 9.17 -11.34 3.70
C MET A 187 8.41 -10.00 3.85
N GLY A 188 7.65 -9.82 4.91
CA GLY A 188 6.95 -8.58 5.21
C GLY A 188 5.56 -8.51 4.57
N THR A 189 4.65 -9.37 5.00
CA THR A 189 3.23 -9.34 4.59
C THR A 189 2.52 -8.13 5.16
N LEU A 190 1.24 -7.91 4.80
CA LEU A 190 0.42 -6.94 5.49
C LEU A 190 -0.14 -7.52 6.79
N ALA A 191 -0.28 -6.64 7.79
CA ALA A 191 -1.09 -6.87 8.96
C ALA A 191 -2.23 -5.84 9.00
N VAL A 192 -3.44 -6.28 9.32
CA VAL A 192 -4.60 -5.40 9.50
C VAL A 192 -5.11 -5.48 10.94
N ALA A 193 -5.64 -4.40 11.46
CA ALA A 193 -6.34 -4.38 12.73
C ALA A 193 -7.82 -4.69 12.48
N ALA A 194 -8.19 -5.97 12.65
CA ALA A 194 -9.56 -6.44 12.44
C ALA A 194 -10.55 -5.66 13.30
N GLY A 195 -11.67 -5.22 12.72
CA GLY A 195 -12.69 -4.41 13.38
C GLY A 195 -12.38 -2.91 13.48
N SER A 196 -11.15 -2.46 13.13
CA SER A 196 -10.77 -1.04 13.24
C SER A 196 -11.52 -0.11 12.28
N HIS A 197 -12.09 -0.64 11.19
CA HIS A 197 -12.88 0.12 10.22
C HIS A 197 -14.14 0.76 10.81
N THR A 198 -14.64 0.23 11.93
CA THR A 198 -15.84 0.76 12.61
C THR A 198 -15.61 2.08 13.33
N THR A 199 -14.37 2.49 13.54
CA THR A 199 -14.01 3.73 14.26
C THR A 199 -13.91 4.96 13.37
N GLY A 200 -14.10 4.81 12.07
CA GLY A 200 -13.94 5.90 11.10
C GLY A 200 -12.48 6.33 10.90
N ILE A 201 -12.26 7.58 10.50
CA ILE A 201 -10.93 8.15 10.26
C ILE A 201 -10.28 8.53 11.59
N LEU A 202 -9.11 7.98 11.87
CA LEU A 202 -8.35 8.24 13.09
C LEU A 202 -7.41 9.45 12.94
N PRO A 203 -7.12 10.18 14.04
CA PRO A 203 -6.13 11.25 14.05
C PRO A 203 -4.75 10.76 13.65
N THR A 204 -4.00 11.61 12.93
CA THR A 204 -2.66 11.30 12.45
C THR A 204 -1.64 12.32 12.90
N LYS A 205 -0.36 11.91 12.88
CA LYS A 205 0.84 12.73 13.09
C LYS A 205 1.83 12.46 11.96
N VAL A 206 2.82 13.34 11.81
CA VAL A 206 3.95 13.08 10.89
C VAL A 206 4.66 11.78 11.30
N GLY A 207 4.97 10.94 10.32
CA GLY A 207 5.56 9.62 10.56
C GLY A 207 5.90 8.87 9.28
N SER A 208 6.10 7.56 9.39
CA SER A 208 6.56 6.68 8.30
C SER A 208 5.43 5.99 7.52
N GLY A 209 4.19 6.20 7.93
CA GLY A 209 3.01 5.62 7.26
C GLY A 209 2.74 6.22 5.88
N ALA A 210 1.62 5.83 5.28
CA ALA A 210 1.24 6.33 3.96
C ALA A 210 1.19 7.86 3.95
N GLY A 211 1.71 8.45 2.88
CA GLY A 211 1.75 9.90 2.75
C GLY A 211 2.63 10.63 3.77
N GLY A 212 3.47 9.94 4.54
CA GLY A 212 4.31 10.54 5.59
C GLY A 212 3.56 10.78 6.90
N MET A 213 2.58 9.93 7.23
CA MET A 213 1.73 10.06 8.41
C MET A 213 1.50 8.70 9.09
N ASP A 214 1.55 8.69 10.42
CA ASP A 214 1.19 7.55 11.26
C ASP A 214 -0.10 7.86 12.05
N ILE A 215 -0.81 6.82 12.48
CA ILE A 215 -1.92 6.97 13.41
C ILE A 215 -1.41 7.49 14.76
N ALA A 216 -2.05 8.53 15.29
CA ALA A 216 -1.62 9.23 16.52
C ALA A 216 -2.28 8.72 17.82
N VAL A 217 -3.20 7.76 17.72
CA VAL A 217 -3.99 7.23 18.85
C VAL A 217 -3.81 5.71 18.96
N PRO A 218 -4.16 5.08 20.11
CA PRO A 218 -4.20 3.64 20.24
C PRO A 218 -5.11 3.02 19.15
N ILE A 219 -4.63 1.94 18.53
CA ILE A 219 -5.34 1.28 17.44
C ILE A 219 -6.30 0.27 18.01
N PRO A 220 -7.61 0.38 17.72
CA PRO A 220 -8.59 -0.61 18.13
C PRO A 220 -8.50 -1.88 17.30
N GLY A 221 -9.08 -2.96 17.80
CA GLY A 221 -9.16 -4.24 17.11
C GLY A 221 -7.99 -5.17 17.40
N THR A 222 -8.02 -6.33 16.74
CA THR A 222 -7.00 -7.37 16.87
C THR A 222 -6.12 -7.36 15.61
N TRP A 223 -4.80 -7.34 15.80
CA TRP A 223 -3.88 -7.44 14.67
C TRP A 223 -3.86 -8.86 14.11
N VAL A 224 -4.18 -8.99 12.83
CA VAL A 224 -4.15 -10.25 12.10
C VAL A 224 -3.17 -10.16 10.93
N THR A 225 -2.51 -11.28 10.63
CA THR A 225 -1.60 -11.44 9.47
C THR A 225 -1.45 -12.92 9.14
N GLY A 226 -0.78 -13.23 8.04
CA GLY A 226 -0.52 -14.62 7.62
C GLY A 226 0.49 -14.69 6.49
N ASP A 227 0.81 -15.92 6.10
CA ASP A 227 1.58 -16.20 4.90
C ASP A 227 0.66 -16.16 3.68
N PHE A 228 1.19 -15.70 2.56
CA PHE A 228 0.50 -15.66 1.27
C PHE A 228 1.21 -16.54 0.25
N GLU A 229 0.43 -17.21 -0.57
CA GLU A 229 0.89 -17.81 -1.81
C GLU A 229 0.59 -16.89 -3.00
N ALA A 230 1.30 -17.09 -4.11
CA ALA A 230 1.03 -16.35 -5.33
C ALA A 230 -0.41 -16.59 -5.82
N GLY A 231 -1.18 -15.52 -5.92
CA GLY A 231 -2.62 -15.57 -6.26
C GLY A 231 -3.55 -15.30 -5.09
N ASP A 232 -3.07 -15.34 -3.85
CA ASP A 232 -3.84 -14.94 -2.67
C ASP A 232 -4.08 -13.43 -2.66
N ALA A 233 -5.21 -13.01 -2.10
CA ALA A 233 -5.58 -11.61 -1.99
C ALA A 233 -6.10 -11.25 -0.59
N LEU A 234 -5.74 -10.08 -0.13
CA LEU A 234 -6.31 -9.43 1.05
C LEU A 234 -7.11 -8.23 0.59
N ILE A 235 -8.41 -8.22 0.89
CA ILE A 235 -9.32 -7.12 0.59
C ILE A 235 -9.66 -6.46 1.92
N PHE A 236 -9.62 -5.13 1.98
CA PHE A 236 -10.00 -4.39 3.19
C PHE A 236 -10.56 -3.01 2.84
N GLN A 237 -11.41 -2.49 3.73
CA GLN A 237 -11.99 -1.17 3.58
C GLN A 237 -10.92 -0.09 3.78
N ASP A 238 -11.00 1.00 3.05
CA ASP A 238 -10.02 2.10 3.09
C ASP A 238 -9.86 2.80 4.45
N VAL A 239 -10.78 2.58 5.39
CA VAL A 239 -10.66 2.99 6.80
C VAL A 239 -10.16 1.88 7.73
N THR A 240 -9.90 0.67 7.24
CA THR A 240 -9.26 -0.38 8.03
C THR A 240 -7.81 -0.02 8.29
N VAL A 241 -7.43 0.03 9.57
CA VAL A 241 -6.03 0.30 9.96
C VAL A 241 -5.16 -0.87 9.57
N HIS A 242 -4.06 -0.59 8.89
CA HIS A 242 -3.13 -1.61 8.44
C HIS A 242 -1.68 -1.11 8.39
N LYS A 243 -0.75 -2.03 8.22
CA LYS A 243 0.68 -1.77 8.06
C LYS A 243 1.35 -2.90 7.29
N ALA A 244 2.49 -2.63 6.68
CA ALA A 244 3.39 -3.67 6.21
C ALA A 244 4.29 -4.15 7.36
N LEU A 245 4.63 -5.45 7.36
CA LEU A 245 5.64 -6.01 8.25
C LEU A 245 7.04 -5.84 7.62
N PRO A 246 8.12 -5.82 8.42
CA PRO A 246 9.48 -5.74 7.93
C PRO A 246 9.83 -6.93 7.03
N ASN A 247 10.59 -6.68 5.96
CA ASN A 247 11.17 -7.72 5.14
C ASN A 247 12.50 -8.18 5.77
N LEU A 248 12.47 -9.35 6.38
CA LEU A 248 13.63 -9.97 7.07
C LEU A 248 14.37 -10.97 6.18
N THR A 249 13.95 -11.13 4.93
CA THR A 249 14.59 -12.03 3.96
C THR A 249 15.75 -11.34 3.24
N ARG A 250 16.29 -12.01 2.20
CA ARG A 250 17.30 -11.43 1.31
C ARG A 250 16.74 -10.97 -0.03
N SER A 251 15.45 -11.22 -0.26
CA SER A 251 14.78 -11.00 -1.54
C SER A 251 13.85 -9.79 -1.48
N ILE A 252 13.68 -9.11 -2.61
CA ILE A 252 12.74 -8.01 -2.71
C ILE A 252 11.30 -8.52 -2.65
N ARG A 253 10.46 -7.92 -1.78
CA ARG A 253 9.02 -8.16 -1.81
C ARG A 253 8.38 -7.23 -2.84
N THR A 254 7.71 -7.80 -3.81
CA THR A 254 6.88 -7.06 -4.75
C THR A 254 5.40 -7.31 -4.46
N SER A 255 4.57 -6.29 -4.52
CA SER A 255 3.13 -6.42 -4.30
C SER A 255 2.33 -5.43 -5.15
N PHE A 256 1.09 -5.81 -5.42
CA PHE A 256 0.09 -5.05 -6.13
C PHE A 256 -1.01 -4.64 -5.15
N ASP A 257 -1.49 -3.40 -5.24
CA ASP A 257 -2.44 -2.81 -4.31
C ASP A 257 -3.38 -1.88 -5.08
N ALA A 258 -4.52 -2.41 -5.52
CA ALA A 258 -5.52 -1.70 -6.31
C ALA A 258 -6.74 -1.30 -5.47
N ARG A 259 -7.50 -0.34 -5.95
CA ARG A 259 -8.69 0.17 -5.28
C ARG A 259 -9.94 -0.08 -6.11
N TYR A 260 -11.02 -0.44 -5.43
CA TYR A 260 -12.31 -0.76 -6.02
C TYR A 260 -13.41 -0.06 -5.24
N GLN A 261 -14.40 0.44 -5.97
CA GLN A 261 -15.60 1.03 -5.39
C GLN A 261 -16.83 0.71 -6.25
N LYS A 262 -18.01 0.98 -5.72
CA LYS A 262 -19.25 0.97 -6.51
C LYS A 262 -19.14 2.02 -7.62
N LEU A 263 -19.62 1.68 -8.82
CA LEU A 263 -19.64 2.65 -9.92
C LEU A 263 -20.58 3.83 -9.66
N SER A 264 -21.61 3.62 -8.87
CA SER A 264 -22.64 4.62 -8.53
C SER A 264 -22.17 5.72 -7.57
N VAL A 265 -21.02 5.54 -6.89
CA VAL A 265 -20.54 6.49 -5.88
C VAL A 265 -19.41 7.38 -6.39
N PRO A 266 -19.26 8.63 -5.87
CA PRO A 266 -18.22 9.54 -6.33
C PRO A 266 -16.81 9.04 -6.08
N MET A 267 -15.92 9.26 -7.06
CA MET A 267 -14.48 9.02 -6.97
C MET A 267 -13.70 10.32 -6.91
N ALA A 268 -12.65 10.42 -6.11
CA ALA A 268 -11.79 11.58 -6.13
C ALA A 268 -10.91 11.62 -7.40
N ASP A 269 -10.70 12.81 -7.92
CA ASP A 269 -9.98 13.10 -9.17
C ASP A 269 -8.55 12.52 -9.20
N VAL A 270 -7.87 12.47 -8.06
CA VAL A 270 -6.52 11.91 -7.92
C VAL A 270 -6.43 10.46 -8.39
N ASN A 271 -7.51 9.70 -8.28
CA ASN A 271 -7.54 8.28 -8.67
C ASN A 271 -7.61 8.07 -10.19
N LEU A 272 -7.84 9.13 -10.96
CA LEU A 272 -7.77 9.13 -12.43
C LEU A 272 -6.36 9.37 -12.97
N MET A 273 -5.45 9.83 -12.12
CA MET A 273 -4.08 10.13 -12.53
C MET A 273 -3.18 8.90 -12.42
N PRO A 274 -2.11 8.79 -13.21
CA PRO A 274 -1.07 7.81 -12.95
C PRO A 274 -0.47 7.97 -11.55
N TYR A 275 0.16 6.91 -11.03
CA TYR A 275 0.88 7.02 -9.76
C TYR A 275 1.87 8.21 -9.79
N ALA A 276 1.96 8.94 -8.69
CA ALA A 276 2.76 10.16 -8.61
C ALA A 276 4.20 9.95 -9.11
N GLY A 277 4.59 10.73 -10.11
CA GLY A 277 5.91 10.65 -10.75
C GLY A 277 6.03 9.61 -11.89
N CYS A 278 4.94 8.95 -12.29
CA CYS A 278 4.94 8.00 -13.42
C CYS A 278 4.55 8.63 -14.77
N GLY A 279 4.45 9.97 -14.84
CA GLY A 279 4.15 10.68 -16.08
C GLY A 279 2.64 10.69 -16.42
N SER A 280 2.34 10.77 -17.72
CA SER A 280 0.98 10.71 -18.26
C SER A 280 0.55 9.27 -18.60
N TRP A 281 -0.75 9.05 -18.78
CA TRP A 281 -1.25 7.75 -19.25
C TRP A 281 -0.72 7.38 -20.62
N ASP A 282 -0.51 8.35 -21.52
CA ASP A 282 0.06 8.08 -22.85
C ASP A 282 1.50 7.57 -22.72
N GLU A 283 2.30 8.14 -21.81
CA GLU A 283 3.65 7.65 -21.52
C GLU A 283 3.63 6.25 -20.90
N VAL A 284 2.71 5.99 -19.98
CA VAL A 284 2.55 4.66 -19.36
C VAL A 284 2.20 3.60 -20.40
N TYR A 285 1.30 3.93 -21.34
CA TYR A 285 0.82 3.00 -22.36
C TYR A 285 1.69 2.89 -23.59
N SER A 286 2.70 3.77 -23.76
CA SER A 286 3.53 3.84 -24.97
C SER A 286 4.27 2.54 -25.31
N GLY A 287 4.60 1.74 -24.29
CA GLY A 287 5.30 0.44 -24.45
C GLY A 287 4.36 -0.78 -24.43
N TRP A 288 3.03 -0.59 -24.43
CA TRP A 288 2.10 -1.70 -24.40
C TRP A 288 1.92 -2.35 -25.77
N SER A 289 1.77 -3.67 -25.77
CA SER A 289 1.54 -4.46 -26.99
C SER A 289 0.08 -4.42 -27.45
N SER A 290 -0.88 -4.06 -26.59
CA SER A 290 -2.30 -4.03 -26.86
C SER A 290 -2.95 -2.77 -26.30
N ARG A 291 -4.03 -2.35 -26.94
CA ARG A 291 -4.90 -1.26 -26.45
C ARG A 291 -5.94 -1.73 -25.43
N GLU A 292 -6.09 -3.02 -25.25
CA GLU A 292 -7.02 -3.59 -24.30
C GLU A 292 -6.70 -3.16 -22.86
N GLY A 293 -7.71 -2.65 -22.15
CA GLY A 293 -7.56 -2.14 -20.79
C GLY A 293 -6.94 -0.73 -20.68
N GLN A 294 -6.50 -0.11 -21.81
CA GLN A 294 -6.16 1.32 -21.83
C GLN A 294 -7.44 2.15 -21.69
N TYR A 295 -7.39 3.18 -20.84
CA TYR A 295 -8.48 4.15 -20.69
C TYR A 295 -9.88 3.54 -20.46
N TYR A 296 -9.98 2.32 -19.91
CA TYR A 296 -11.26 1.58 -19.73
C TYR A 296 -12.32 2.34 -18.93
N TRP A 297 -11.89 3.36 -18.16
CA TRP A 297 -12.76 4.18 -17.34
C TRP A 297 -13.37 5.38 -18.07
N LYS A 298 -12.86 5.79 -19.25
CA LYS A 298 -13.31 7.01 -19.95
C LYS A 298 -14.76 6.93 -20.40
N ASP A 299 -15.23 5.73 -20.72
CA ASP A 299 -16.60 5.49 -21.17
C ASP A 299 -17.56 5.11 -20.05
N LEU A 300 -17.09 5.15 -18.79
CA LEU A 300 -17.93 4.85 -17.64
C LEU A 300 -18.58 6.14 -17.10
N PRO A 301 -19.84 6.09 -16.63
CA PRO A 301 -20.55 7.23 -16.06
C PRO A 301 -20.05 7.53 -14.63
N ILE A 302 -18.79 7.95 -14.50
CA ILE A 302 -18.13 8.19 -13.21
C ILE A 302 -18.46 9.60 -12.72
N THR A 303 -18.93 9.73 -11.49
CA THR A 303 -19.00 10.99 -10.78
C THR A 303 -17.67 11.32 -10.15
N ILE A 304 -17.07 12.45 -10.53
CA ILE A 304 -15.74 12.88 -10.04
C ILE A 304 -15.91 14.03 -9.04
N VAL A 305 -15.19 13.94 -7.92
CA VAL A 305 -15.10 15.01 -6.92
C VAL A 305 -13.63 15.37 -6.66
N PRO A 306 -13.32 16.62 -6.25
CA PRO A 306 -11.94 16.96 -5.89
C PRO A 306 -11.50 16.22 -4.62
N LEU A 307 -10.20 15.88 -4.57
CA LEU A 307 -9.60 15.35 -3.33
C LEU A 307 -9.55 16.44 -2.27
N ASP A 308 -10.06 16.15 -1.06
CA ASP A 308 -9.82 17.00 0.12
C ASP A 308 -8.35 16.95 0.53
N ARG A 309 -7.64 18.05 0.34
CA ARG A 309 -6.20 18.17 0.63
C ARG A 309 -5.90 18.67 2.04
N SER A 310 -6.90 19.00 2.85
CA SER A 310 -6.73 19.55 4.19
C SER A 310 -5.85 18.68 5.08
N HIS A 311 -5.89 17.36 4.88
CA HIS A 311 -5.08 16.40 5.59
C HIS A 311 -3.58 16.54 5.27
N TYR A 312 -3.24 16.75 4.00
CA TYR A 312 -1.87 17.02 3.57
C TYR A 312 -1.37 18.38 4.05
N GLU A 313 -2.23 19.39 4.05
CA GLU A 313 -1.88 20.73 4.54
C GLU A 313 -1.53 20.70 6.02
N ARG A 314 -2.30 19.99 6.84
CA ARG A 314 -1.97 19.77 8.25
C ARG A 314 -0.67 19.02 8.45
N ARG A 315 -0.44 17.94 7.69
CA ARG A 315 0.83 17.21 7.71
C ARG A 315 2.00 18.13 7.40
N ASP A 316 1.88 18.92 6.34
CA ASP A 316 2.96 19.78 5.86
C ASP A 316 3.31 20.87 6.88
N ALA A 317 2.30 21.47 7.52
CA ALA A 317 2.52 22.42 8.61
C ALA A 317 3.31 21.78 9.76
N MET A 318 2.86 20.62 10.26
CA MET A 318 3.57 19.88 11.32
C MET A 318 4.99 19.48 10.88
N ALA A 319 5.17 19.03 9.64
CA ALA A 319 6.48 18.63 9.14
C ALA A 319 7.47 19.81 9.07
N PHE A 320 6.99 20.99 8.69
CA PHE A 320 7.82 22.21 8.71
C PHE A 320 8.23 22.61 10.12
N GLU A 321 7.29 22.62 11.08
CA GLU A 321 7.59 22.91 12.50
C GLU A 321 8.63 21.93 13.06
N MET A 322 8.45 20.63 12.84
CA MET A 322 9.40 19.60 13.26
C MET A 322 10.79 19.80 12.62
N ALA A 323 10.83 20.06 11.30
CA ALA A 323 12.08 20.25 10.59
C ALA A 323 12.82 21.53 11.03
N GLU A 324 12.10 22.61 11.34
CA GLU A 324 12.65 23.85 11.89
C GLU A 324 13.24 23.63 13.29
N ALA A 325 12.66 22.71 14.08
CA ALA A 325 13.17 22.28 15.36
C ALA A 325 14.32 21.25 15.25
N GLY A 326 14.73 20.84 14.04
CA GLY A 326 15.78 19.85 13.82
C GLY A 326 15.34 18.40 14.03
N ASP A 327 14.04 18.13 14.12
CA ASP A 327 13.51 16.77 14.27
C ASP A 327 13.54 16.01 12.93
N ARG A 328 14.43 15.03 12.86
CA ARG A 328 14.60 14.16 11.69
C ARG A 328 13.36 13.30 11.36
N GLY A 329 12.42 13.14 12.29
CA GLY A 329 11.13 12.48 12.04
C GLY A 329 10.32 13.15 10.93
N ALA A 330 10.56 14.43 10.64
CA ALA A 330 9.94 15.16 9.54
C ALA A 330 10.42 14.75 8.13
N ARG A 331 11.59 14.09 8.03
CA ARG A 331 12.30 13.88 6.76
C ARG A 331 11.46 13.26 5.65
N ASP A 332 10.69 12.21 5.95
CA ASP A 332 9.85 11.53 4.94
C ASP A 332 8.76 12.46 4.40
N ALA A 333 8.08 13.20 5.27
CA ALA A 333 7.07 14.19 4.88
C ALA A 333 7.68 15.33 4.06
N ILE A 334 8.85 15.85 4.45
CA ILE A 334 9.59 16.89 3.72
C ILE A 334 9.97 16.41 2.30
N LEU A 335 10.48 15.20 2.16
CA LEU A 335 10.77 14.61 0.83
C LEU A 335 9.51 14.53 -0.05
N ARG A 336 8.37 14.17 0.52
CA ARG A 336 7.10 14.11 -0.22
C ARG A 336 6.62 15.48 -0.67
N ILE A 337 6.81 16.54 0.15
CA ILE A 337 6.51 17.92 -0.24
C ILE A 337 7.38 18.31 -1.45
N ILE A 338 8.69 18.09 -1.39
CA ILE A 338 9.63 18.41 -2.47
C ILE A 338 9.18 17.76 -3.78
N GLN A 339 8.76 16.51 -3.73
CA GLN A 339 8.50 15.72 -4.93
C GLN A 339 7.08 15.86 -5.48
N ARG A 340 6.10 16.20 -4.64
CA ARG A 340 4.68 16.06 -4.99
C ARG A 340 3.83 17.30 -4.77
N ASP A 341 4.34 18.31 -4.05
CA ASP A 341 3.55 19.52 -3.83
C ASP A 341 3.52 20.39 -5.12
N PRO A 342 2.35 20.87 -5.54
CA PRO A 342 2.23 21.68 -6.75
C PRO A 342 2.85 23.09 -6.62
N LEU A 343 2.99 23.60 -5.37
CA LEU A 343 3.43 24.97 -5.11
C LEU A 343 4.96 25.09 -5.09
N PRO A 344 5.60 25.81 -6.03
CA PRO A 344 7.06 25.93 -6.09
C PRO A 344 7.69 26.48 -4.81
N GLY A 345 7.11 27.54 -4.22
CA GLY A 345 7.64 28.14 -2.98
C GLY A 345 7.62 27.22 -1.77
N LYS A 346 6.62 26.32 -1.71
CA LYS A 346 6.52 25.31 -0.67
C LYS A 346 7.60 24.22 -0.85
N ARG A 347 7.89 23.80 -2.07
CA ARG A 347 8.97 22.88 -2.38
C ARG A 347 10.33 23.47 -2.03
N GLU A 348 10.59 24.73 -2.40
CA GLU A 348 11.84 25.43 -2.09
C GLU A 348 12.09 25.56 -0.57
N ARG A 349 11.04 25.86 0.22
CA ARG A 349 11.12 25.83 1.69
C ARG A 349 11.50 24.45 2.21
N ALA A 350 10.87 23.40 1.68
CA ALA A 350 11.13 22.03 2.05
C ALA A 350 12.57 21.59 1.71
N GLU A 351 13.12 21.99 0.56
CA GLU A 351 14.51 21.73 0.16
C GLU A 351 15.50 22.35 1.14
N LYS A 352 15.27 23.62 1.54
CA LYS A 352 16.10 24.32 2.54
C LYS A 352 16.08 23.62 3.90
N LEU A 353 14.93 23.11 4.31
CA LEU A 353 14.80 22.39 5.58
C LEU A 353 15.43 20.99 5.51
N LEU A 354 15.27 20.27 4.40
CA LEU A 354 15.91 18.98 4.20
C LEU A 354 17.44 19.08 4.32
N ALA A 355 18.03 20.09 3.65
CA ALA A 355 19.47 20.32 3.72
C ALA A 355 19.96 20.55 5.18
N ARG A 356 19.17 21.19 6.03
CA ARG A 356 19.51 21.37 7.46
C ARG A 356 19.40 20.05 8.25
N LEU A 357 18.38 19.23 7.98
CA LEU A 357 18.19 17.94 8.63
C LEU A 357 19.28 16.92 8.27
N ASP A 358 19.89 17.03 7.09
CA ASP A 358 20.92 16.10 6.60
C ASP A 358 22.34 16.46 7.09
N VAL A 359 22.57 17.70 7.58
CA VAL A 359 23.86 18.19 8.09
C VAL A 359 24.00 18.06 9.60
N GLY A 360 22.94 18.04 10.37
CA GLY A 360 22.90 17.82 11.82
C GLY A 360 22.84 16.33 12.17
#